data_0c286a4110360bd4f403c85d20ac6c33
#
_entry.id   0c286a4110360bd4f403c85d20ac6c33
#
_cell.length_a   1.000
_cell.length_b   1.000
_cell.length_c   1.000
_cell.angle_alpha   90.00
_cell.angle_beta   90.00
_cell.angle_gamma   90.00
#
_symmetry.space_group_name_H-M   'P 1'
#
loop_
_entity.id
_entity.type
_entity.pdbx_description
1 polymer ?
#
loop_
_entity_poly.entity_id
_entity_poly.type
_entity_poly.pdbx_seq_one_letter_code
_entity_poly.pdbx_strand_id
1 'polypeptide(L)'
;MTTIHIHAETPVPPGPILAALTDFTDRRPDYWPNLDRRLFQVHAAGDTWAEVTEGAAFAGGIWERGRYDWSVPGVVRLEVTDSNAFRPGSYWEYRISPGGRGGSHVELSVHRLPRTAKGRLLTVLLGLFGRRIFRADLAKTLQILAAARDPARA
;
A
#
# COMPACT_ATOMS: atom_id res chain seq x y z
N MET A 1 -1.39 -13.50 -14.03
CA MET A 1 -1.35 -12.03 -14.05
C MET A 1 -2.71 -11.52 -13.60
N THR A 2 -2.75 -10.60 -12.65
CA THR A 2 -3.98 -9.90 -12.28
C THR A 2 -3.70 -8.42 -12.04
N THR A 3 -4.64 -7.58 -12.41
CA THR A 3 -4.62 -6.14 -12.14
C THR A 3 -5.91 -5.76 -11.44
N ILE A 4 -5.80 -5.02 -10.36
CA ILE A 4 -6.92 -4.59 -9.52
C ILE A 4 -6.88 -3.07 -9.43
N HIS A 5 -8.02 -2.43 -9.68
CA HIS A 5 -8.19 -0.99 -9.51
C HIS A 5 -9.25 -0.71 -8.45
N ILE A 6 -8.92 0.18 -7.52
CA ILE A 6 -9.79 0.61 -6.44
C ILE A 6 -9.85 2.13 -6.44
N HIS A 7 -11.05 2.66 -6.25
CA HIS A 7 -11.31 4.06 -6.04
C HIS A 7 -11.96 4.25 -4.69
N ALA A 8 -11.51 5.22 -3.93
CA ALA A 8 -12.07 5.59 -2.64
C ALA A 8 -12.13 7.12 -2.51
N GLU A 9 -13.15 7.59 -1.81
CA GLU A 9 -13.25 8.97 -1.36
C GLU A 9 -13.12 9.02 0.15
N THR A 10 -12.48 10.05 0.65
CA THR A 10 -12.25 10.23 2.09
C THR A 10 -12.28 11.70 2.46
N PRO A 11 -12.73 12.04 3.69
CA PRO A 11 -12.61 13.41 4.21
C PRO A 11 -11.16 13.76 4.60
N VAL A 12 -10.23 12.82 4.56
CA VAL A 12 -8.82 13.09 4.84
C VAL A 12 -8.19 13.83 3.67
N PRO A 13 -7.54 14.99 3.88
CA PRO A 13 -6.84 15.71 2.81
C PRO A 13 -5.67 14.91 2.23
N PRO A 14 -5.16 15.26 1.04
CA PRO A 14 -4.05 14.57 0.39
C PRO A 14 -2.78 14.49 1.22
N GLY A 15 -2.39 15.57 1.91
CA GLY A 15 -1.14 15.65 2.65
C GLY A 15 -0.95 14.54 3.69
N PRO A 16 -1.86 14.32 4.63
CA PRO A 16 -1.79 13.22 5.60
C PRO A 16 -1.74 11.83 4.98
N ILE A 17 -2.42 11.60 3.85
CA ILE A 17 -2.39 10.31 3.15
C ILE A 17 -1.00 10.09 2.52
N LEU A 18 -0.47 11.08 1.83
CA LEU A 18 0.87 11.03 1.26
C LEU A 18 1.94 10.86 2.34
N ALA A 19 1.81 11.55 3.48
CA ALA A 19 2.70 11.39 4.61
C ALA A 19 2.69 9.95 5.15
N ALA A 20 1.53 9.31 5.28
CA ALA A 20 1.42 7.91 5.73
C ALA A 20 1.98 6.92 4.69
N LEU A 21 1.81 7.20 3.39
CA LEU A 21 2.36 6.37 2.32
C LEU A 21 3.89 6.42 2.26
N THR A 22 4.49 7.55 2.64
CA THR A 22 5.92 7.80 2.60
C THR A 22 6.60 7.77 3.98
N ASP A 23 5.88 7.38 5.02
CA ASP A 23 6.45 7.13 6.35
C ASP A 23 7.05 5.72 6.41
N PHE A 24 8.36 5.63 6.34
CA PHE A 24 9.14 4.38 6.45
C PHE A 24 9.80 4.22 7.82
N THR A 25 9.26 4.86 8.85
CA THR A 25 9.66 4.64 10.24
C THR A 25 8.97 3.40 10.83
N ASP A 26 9.33 3.03 12.05
CA ASP A 26 8.69 1.92 12.79
C ASP A 26 7.19 2.11 13.03
N ARG A 27 6.66 3.30 12.74
CA ARG A 27 5.23 3.64 12.78
C ARG A 27 4.44 3.13 11.57
N ARG A 28 5.10 2.74 10.50
CA ARG A 28 4.43 2.31 9.26
C ARG A 28 3.34 1.24 9.49
N PRO A 29 3.56 0.18 10.28
CA PRO A 29 2.54 -0.81 10.57
C PRO A 29 1.35 -0.28 11.41
N ASP A 30 1.46 0.90 12.02
CA ASP A 30 0.34 1.53 12.73
C ASP A 30 -0.69 2.12 11.74
N TYR A 31 -0.24 2.56 10.57
CA TYR A 31 -1.10 3.07 9.49
C TYR A 31 -1.61 1.96 8.57
N TRP A 32 -0.81 0.89 8.42
CA TRP A 32 -1.08 -0.23 7.53
C TRP A 32 -1.24 -1.52 8.31
N PRO A 33 -2.46 -1.83 8.86
CA PRO A 33 -2.66 -2.97 9.76
C PRO A 33 -2.41 -4.34 9.14
N ASN A 34 -2.35 -4.42 7.82
CA ASN A 34 -2.01 -5.63 7.08
C ASN A 34 -0.50 -5.91 7.02
N LEU A 35 0.36 -4.96 7.41
CA LEU A 35 1.80 -5.16 7.46
C LEU A 35 2.22 -5.90 8.73
N ASP A 36 3.03 -6.93 8.57
CA ASP A 36 3.67 -7.63 9.69
C ASP A 36 4.99 -6.90 10.03
N ARG A 37 5.10 -6.38 11.27
CA ARG A 37 6.31 -5.69 11.76
C ARG A 37 7.57 -6.52 11.60
N ARG A 38 7.48 -7.84 11.70
CA ARG A 38 8.61 -8.76 11.57
C ARG A 38 9.14 -8.86 10.14
N LEU A 39 8.32 -8.48 9.17
CA LEU A 39 8.64 -8.50 7.74
C LEU A 39 8.95 -7.10 7.19
N PHE A 40 8.96 -6.07 8.05
CA PHE A 40 9.25 -4.70 7.64
C PHE A 40 10.72 -4.35 7.88
N GLN A 41 11.42 -3.96 6.83
CA GLN A 41 12.82 -3.52 6.87
C GLN A 41 13.08 -2.47 5.82
N VAL A 42 13.67 -1.35 6.22
CA VAL A 42 14.19 -0.32 5.31
C VAL A 42 15.65 -0.63 4.98
N HIS A 43 15.98 -0.69 3.70
CA HIS A 43 17.34 -0.96 3.21
C HIS A 43 18.08 0.31 2.86
N ALA A 44 17.38 1.26 2.21
CA ALA A 44 17.91 2.55 1.82
C ALA A 44 16.76 3.54 1.60
N ALA A 45 17.02 4.83 1.74
CA ALA A 45 16.04 5.88 1.47
C ALA A 45 16.73 7.14 0.97
N GLY A 46 16.03 7.90 0.14
CA GLY A 46 16.40 9.24 -0.31
C GLY A 46 15.22 10.19 -0.16
N ASP A 47 15.31 11.37 -0.76
CA ASP A 47 14.28 12.41 -0.60
C ASP A 47 12.94 12.03 -1.19
N THR A 48 12.92 11.26 -2.28
CA THR A 48 11.71 10.89 -3.02
C THR A 48 11.60 9.39 -3.28
N TRP A 49 12.36 8.56 -2.57
CA TRP A 49 12.33 7.11 -2.75
C TRP A 49 12.78 6.35 -1.49
N ALA A 50 12.35 5.11 -1.39
CA ALA A 50 12.84 4.18 -0.36
C ALA A 50 12.89 2.75 -0.92
N GLU A 51 13.87 1.98 -0.51
CA GLU A 51 13.99 0.54 -0.76
C GLU A 51 13.64 -0.20 0.52
N VAL A 52 12.60 -1.03 0.46
CA VAL A 52 12.08 -1.70 1.64
C VAL A 52 11.76 -3.17 1.35
N THR A 53 11.79 -3.98 2.39
CA THR A 53 11.08 -5.27 2.44
C THR A 53 9.88 -5.10 3.34
N GLU A 54 8.71 -5.50 2.87
CA GLU A 54 7.50 -5.52 3.67
C GLU A 54 6.64 -6.72 3.33
N GLY A 55 5.72 -7.09 4.22
CA GLY A 55 4.90 -8.26 3.99
C GLY A 55 3.78 -8.43 5.00
N ALA A 56 3.00 -9.48 4.80
CA ALA A 56 1.87 -9.86 5.62
C ALA A 56 2.02 -11.31 6.10
N ALA A 57 1.52 -11.61 7.30
CA ALA A 57 1.53 -12.97 7.85
C ALA A 57 0.63 -13.96 7.09
N PHE A 58 -0.23 -13.45 6.22
CA PHE A 58 -1.17 -14.24 5.41
C PHE A 58 -0.47 -15.36 4.63
N ALA A 59 -1.12 -16.51 4.51
CA ALA A 59 -0.64 -17.68 3.74
C ALA A 59 0.79 -18.14 4.09
N GLY A 60 1.16 -18.10 5.37
CA GLY A 60 2.48 -18.49 5.86
C GLY A 60 3.59 -17.46 5.59
N GLY A 61 3.19 -16.20 5.45
CA GLY A 61 4.08 -15.08 5.20
C GLY A 61 4.29 -14.82 3.69
N ILE A 62 3.81 -13.68 3.24
CA ILE A 62 4.10 -13.13 1.91
C ILE A 62 4.94 -11.89 2.15
N TRP A 63 6.10 -11.85 1.54
CA TRP A 63 6.96 -10.68 1.60
C TRP A 63 7.34 -10.24 0.20
N GLU A 64 7.58 -8.97 0.05
CA GLU A 64 8.13 -8.36 -1.15
C GLU A 64 9.18 -7.31 -0.79
N ARG A 65 10.25 -7.30 -1.54
CA ARG A 65 11.24 -6.23 -1.57
C ARG A 65 10.94 -5.36 -2.76
N GLY A 66 10.95 -4.08 -2.58
CA GLY A 66 10.68 -3.16 -3.68
C GLY A 66 11.22 -1.77 -3.41
N ARG A 67 11.10 -0.97 -4.45
CA ARG A 67 11.47 0.44 -4.44
C ARG A 67 10.21 1.28 -4.54
N TYR A 68 10.00 2.07 -3.51
CA TYR A 68 9.03 3.16 -3.52
C TYR A 68 9.60 4.38 -4.23
N ASP A 69 8.78 5.06 -5.00
CA ASP A 69 9.07 6.33 -5.65
C ASP A 69 7.86 7.26 -5.49
N TRP A 70 8.12 8.51 -5.08
CA TRP A 70 7.13 9.58 -4.96
C TRP A 70 7.67 10.91 -5.52
N SER A 71 8.54 10.84 -6.52
CA SER A 71 9.06 12.00 -7.24
C SER A 71 7.99 12.74 -8.02
N VAL A 72 6.89 12.07 -8.36
CA VAL A 72 5.73 12.67 -9.03
C VAL A 72 4.71 13.11 -7.97
N PRO A 73 4.32 14.41 -7.93
CA PRO A 73 3.35 14.90 -6.96
C PRO A 73 2.04 14.11 -6.99
N GLY A 74 1.57 13.69 -5.80
CA GLY A 74 0.32 12.94 -5.65
C GLY A 74 0.39 11.47 -6.06
N VAL A 75 1.54 10.97 -6.49
CA VAL A 75 1.75 9.57 -6.88
C VAL A 75 2.77 8.92 -5.96
N VAL A 76 2.44 7.74 -5.42
CA VAL A 76 3.37 6.88 -4.69
C VAL A 76 3.33 5.49 -5.32
N ARG A 77 4.45 5.04 -5.87
CA ARG A 77 4.54 3.76 -6.56
C ARG A 77 5.59 2.86 -5.93
N LEU A 78 5.22 1.64 -5.61
CA LEU A 78 6.13 0.56 -5.25
C LEU A 78 6.31 -0.36 -6.45
N GLU A 79 7.54 -0.54 -6.92
CA GLU A 79 7.90 -1.60 -7.86
C GLU A 79 8.61 -2.75 -7.13
N VAL A 80 8.07 -3.94 -7.31
CA VAL A 80 8.63 -5.15 -6.70
C VAL A 80 9.91 -5.55 -7.42
N THR A 81 10.99 -5.70 -6.67
CA THR A 81 12.29 -6.17 -7.15
C THR A 81 12.55 -7.64 -6.80
N ASP A 82 12.02 -8.11 -5.66
CA ASP A 82 12.05 -9.51 -5.26
C ASP A 82 10.85 -9.84 -4.34
N SER A 83 10.45 -11.12 -4.32
CA SER A 83 9.36 -11.61 -3.47
C SER A 83 9.35 -13.14 -3.43
N ASN A 84 8.78 -13.70 -2.36
CA ASN A 84 8.52 -15.14 -2.28
C ASN A 84 7.25 -15.60 -3.03
N ALA A 85 6.52 -14.68 -3.66
CA ALA A 85 5.28 -14.99 -4.38
C ALA A 85 5.24 -14.40 -5.79
N PHE A 86 5.73 -13.17 -5.96
CA PHE A 86 5.59 -12.38 -7.18
C PHE A 86 6.96 -12.08 -7.81
N ARG A 87 6.99 -11.83 -9.11
CA ARG A 87 8.22 -11.49 -9.83
C ARG A 87 8.34 -9.97 -10.05
N PRO A 88 9.54 -9.47 -10.37
CA PRO A 88 9.76 -8.11 -10.84
C PRO A 88 8.77 -7.73 -11.96
N GLY A 89 8.34 -6.46 -11.96
CA GLY A 89 7.26 -5.95 -12.80
C GLY A 89 5.89 -5.96 -12.10
N SER A 90 5.76 -6.61 -10.94
CA SER A 90 4.63 -6.41 -10.03
C SER A 90 4.74 -5.04 -9.37
N TYR A 91 3.61 -4.36 -9.15
CA TYR A 91 3.64 -3.03 -8.54
C TYR A 91 2.36 -2.72 -7.75
N TRP A 92 2.48 -1.72 -6.87
CA TRP A 92 1.41 -0.96 -6.25
C TRP A 92 1.56 0.50 -6.66
N GLU A 93 0.46 1.15 -7.00
CA GLU A 93 0.48 2.57 -7.30
C GLU A 93 -0.72 3.25 -6.67
N TYR A 94 -0.44 4.26 -5.87
CA TYR A 94 -1.43 5.16 -5.29
C TYR A 94 -1.39 6.49 -6.02
N ARG A 95 -2.55 6.99 -6.40
CA ARG A 95 -2.76 8.35 -6.92
C ARG A 95 -3.70 9.06 -5.98
N ILE A 96 -3.23 10.15 -5.42
CA ILE A 96 -3.96 10.95 -4.45
C ILE A 96 -4.21 12.32 -5.04
N SER A 97 -5.47 12.70 -5.15
CA SER A 97 -5.87 14.01 -5.66
C SER A 97 -6.88 14.67 -4.72
N PRO A 98 -7.00 16.01 -4.75
CA PRO A 98 -8.01 16.71 -3.97
C PRO A 98 -9.41 16.24 -4.34
N GLY A 99 -10.23 15.98 -3.31
CA GLY A 99 -11.63 15.62 -3.41
C GLY A 99 -12.56 16.73 -2.92
N GLY A 100 -13.85 16.42 -2.88
CA GLY A 100 -14.85 17.35 -2.35
C GLY A 100 -14.64 17.68 -0.88
N ARG A 101 -15.05 18.89 -0.48
CA ARG A 101 -15.03 19.37 0.92
C ARG A 101 -13.67 19.28 1.61
N GLY A 102 -12.57 19.42 0.85
CA GLY A 102 -11.21 19.37 1.39
C GLY A 102 -10.69 17.96 1.67
N GLY A 103 -11.39 16.94 1.23
CA GLY A 103 -10.95 15.53 1.29
C GLY A 103 -10.11 15.12 0.09
N SER A 104 -10.05 13.81 -0.18
CA SER A 104 -9.26 13.24 -1.26
C SER A 104 -10.01 12.19 -2.05
N HIS A 105 -9.65 12.09 -3.33
CA HIS A 105 -9.82 10.89 -4.14
C HIS A 105 -8.54 10.05 -4.05
N VAL A 106 -8.70 8.77 -3.76
CA VAL A 106 -7.62 7.80 -3.69
C VAL A 106 -7.85 6.73 -4.76
N GLU A 107 -6.91 6.60 -5.67
CA GLU A 107 -6.88 5.51 -6.63
C GLU A 107 -5.74 4.57 -6.28
N LEU A 108 -6.03 3.29 -6.16
CA LEU A 108 -5.05 2.25 -5.95
C LEU A 108 -5.08 1.27 -7.11
N SER A 109 -3.95 1.10 -7.75
CA SER A 109 -3.69 0.09 -8.77
C SER A 109 -2.73 -0.96 -8.23
N VAL A 110 -3.12 -2.22 -8.29
CA VAL A 110 -2.29 -3.36 -7.86
C VAL A 110 -2.11 -4.31 -9.03
N HIS A 111 -0.88 -4.50 -9.45
CA HIS A 111 -0.52 -5.42 -10.54
C HIS A 111 0.33 -6.56 -10.01
N ARG A 112 -0.07 -7.80 -10.27
CA ARG A 112 0.58 -8.98 -9.72
C ARG A 112 0.97 -9.98 -10.81
N LEU A 113 2.25 -10.25 -10.91
CA LEU A 113 2.85 -11.25 -11.79
C LEU A 113 3.35 -12.42 -10.93
N PRO A 114 2.73 -13.62 -11.00
CA PRO A 114 3.14 -14.74 -10.16
C PRO A 114 4.51 -15.27 -10.55
N ARG A 115 5.33 -15.62 -9.54
CA ARG A 115 6.63 -16.25 -9.67
C ARG A 115 6.59 -17.73 -9.30
N THR A 116 5.84 -18.07 -8.24
CA THR A 116 5.80 -19.39 -7.63
C THR A 116 4.42 -20.02 -7.72
N ALA A 117 4.27 -21.30 -7.39
CA ALA A 117 2.95 -21.95 -7.28
C ALA A 117 2.05 -21.23 -6.26
N LYS A 118 2.63 -20.81 -5.12
CA LYS A 118 1.97 -19.96 -4.12
C LYS A 118 1.49 -18.64 -4.76
N GLY A 119 2.34 -17.97 -5.52
CA GLY A 119 1.99 -16.74 -6.24
C GLY A 119 0.88 -16.93 -7.26
N ARG A 120 0.84 -18.07 -7.97
CA ARG A 120 -0.26 -18.39 -8.90
C ARG A 120 -1.59 -18.54 -8.18
N LEU A 121 -1.62 -19.30 -7.08
CA LEU A 121 -2.83 -19.44 -6.27
C LEU A 121 -3.31 -18.09 -5.73
N LEU A 122 -2.39 -17.28 -5.18
CA LEU A 122 -2.69 -15.93 -4.71
C LEU A 122 -3.23 -15.03 -5.82
N THR A 123 -2.67 -15.10 -7.01
CA THR A 123 -3.14 -14.31 -8.17
C THR A 123 -4.58 -14.67 -8.54
N VAL A 124 -4.95 -15.95 -8.49
CA VAL A 124 -6.34 -16.39 -8.70
C VAL A 124 -7.27 -15.86 -7.60
N LEU A 125 -6.89 -16.01 -6.34
CA LEU A 125 -7.68 -15.51 -5.20
C LEU A 125 -7.83 -13.99 -5.24
N LEU A 126 -6.78 -13.27 -5.60
CA LEU A 126 -6.82 -11.81 -5.76
C LEU A 126 -7.68 -11.41 -6.97
N GLY A 127 -7.71 -12.19 -8.03
CA GLY A 127 -8.62 -11.97 -9.15
C GLY A 127 -10.10 -12.05 -8.74
N LEU A 128 -10.42 -12.95 -7.82
CA LEU A 128 -11.79 -13.16 -7.34
C LEU A 128 -12.20 -12.20 -6.20
N PHE A 129 -11.30 -11.96 -5.26
CA PHE A 129 -11.62 -11.28 -3.99
C PHE A 129 -10.80 -10.01 -3.74
N GLY A 130 -9.75 -9.75 -4.53
CA GLY A 130 -8.76 -8.71 -4.27
C GLY A 130 -9.35 -7.31 -4.16
N ARG A 131 -10.35 -6.98 -4.99
CA ARG A 131 -11.03 -5.68 -4.88
C ARG A 131 -11.69 -5.47 -3.52
N ARG A 132 -12.31 -6.52 -2.97
CA ARG A 132 -12.94 -6.47 -1.65
C ARG A 132 -11.90 -6.36 -0.54
N ILE A 133 -10.84 -7.16 -0.63
CA ILE A 133 -9.74 -7.20 0.37
C ILE A 133 -9.05 -5.84 0.42
N PHE A 134 -8.52 -5.36 -0.70
CA PHE A 134 -7.74 -4.11 -0.73
C PHE A 134 -8.59 -2.87 -0.46
N ARG A 135 -9.89 -2.89 -0.84
CA ARG A 135 -10.80 -1.82 -0.45
C ARG A 135 -11.02 -1.78 1.06
N ALA A 136 -11.16 -2.93 1.71
CA ALA A 136 -11.30 -3.01 3.15
C ALA A 136 -10.02 -2.57 3.88
N ASP A 137 -8.85 -2.95 3.38
CA ASP A 137 -7.56 -2.56 3.96
C ASP A 137 -7.32 -1.05 3.80
N LEU A 138 -7.58 -0.50 2.62
CA LEU A 138 -7.50 0.95 2.38
C LEU A 138 -8.47 1.72 3.28
N ALA A 139 -9.71 1.23 3.41
CA ALA A 139 -10.71 1.87 4.27
C ALA A 139 -10.26 1.92 5.73
N LYS A 140 -9.64 0.86 6.26
CA LYS A 140 -9.08 0.84 7.62
C LYS A 140 -7.99 1.90 7.79
N THR A 141 -7.05 1.98 6.86
CA THR A 141 -5.98 2.99 6.88
C THR A 141 -6.57 4.40 6.86
N LEU A 142 -7.52 4.68 5.97
CA LEU A 142 -8.15 5.98 5.89
C LEU A 142 -8.94 6.33 7.17
N GLN A 143 -9.56 5.35 7.83
CA GLN A 143 -10.23 5.54 9.13
C GLN A 143 -9.22 5.86 10.24
N ILE A 144 -8.06 5.20 10.27
CA ILE A 144 -6.98 5.49 11.21
C ILE A 144 -6.50 6.94 11.03
N LEU A 145 -6.27 7.36 9.80
CA LEU A 145 -5.81 8.71 9.49
C LEU A 145 -6.88 9.77 9.82
N ALA A 146 -8.14 9.48 9.58
CA ALA A 146 -9.24 10.37 9.96
C ALA A 146 -9.35 10.54 11.48
N ALA A 147 -9.25 9.43 12.24
CA ALA A 147 -9.31 9.44 13.69
C ALA A 147 -8.14 10.20 14.34
N ALA A 148 -6.93 10.08 13.78
CA ALA A 148 -5.74 10.79 14.25
C ALA A 148 -5.84 12.33 14.10
N ARG A 149 -6.78 12.82 13.29
CA ARG A 149 -7.03 14.26 13.07
C ARG A 149 -8.16 14.83 13.89
N ASP A 150 -8.93 13.99 14.57
CA ASP A 150 -10.06 14.44 15.41
C ASP A 150 -9.53 14.86 16.80
N PRO A 151 -9.50 16.19 17.13
CA PRO A 151 -9.01 16.65 18.41
C PRO A 151 -9.88 16.23 19.59
N ALA A 152 -11.10 15.75 19.37
CA ALA A 152 -12.01 15.27 20.42
C ALA A 152 -11.65 13.85 20.92
N ARG A 153 -10.68 13.18 20.32
CA ARG A 153 -10.20 11.82 20.69
C ARG A 153 -8.75 11.81 21.19
N ALA A 154 -8.12 12.96 21.35
CA ALA A 154 -6.78 13.09 21.91
C ALA A 154 -6.81 13.11 23.45
#